data_84509bd8385970f4b58d9cb7bfa421cc
#
_entry.id   84509bd8385970f4b58d9cb7bfa421cc
#
_cell.length_a   1.000
_cell.length_b   1.000
_cell.length_c   1.000
_cell.angle_alpha   90.00
_cell.angle_beta   90.00
_cell.angle_gamma   90.00
#
_symmetry.space_group_name_H-M   'P 1'
#
loop_
_entity.id
_entity.type
_entity.pdbx_description
1 polymer ?
#
loop_
_entity_poly.entity_id
_entity_poly.type
_entity_poly.pdbx_seq_one_letter_code
_entity_poly.pdbx_strand_id
1 'polypeptide(L)'
;AKICLIRKRIKNRTIHYGFVSTGNLNEKTAEIYGDHCLLTANRNIMADVNRIFNYLEKPKTGAKFLRLCNTLVASPVIMRRELIRLINEEIRWAKTGKKASIILKLNSLSDEILVQKLYEAALAGVEISMIIRGIYCMYSENKKFIKPVYAVSIVDEYLEHARVMVFHNKGNEKVFISSSDWMVRNLDHRVEVAVEITDPKIAQELKGILDIQLRDNVKARKLDNDLKNEYIQTKGKKIRSQVEIYQYLQQKNPGGTKKQLPSG
;
A
#
# COMPACT_ATOMS: atom_id res chain seq x y z
N ALA A 1 -7.84 5.14 -10.51
CA ALA A 1 -8.38 4.96 -9.15
C ALA A 1 -9.51 3.93 -9.14
N LYS A 2 -9.78 3.34 -7.97
CA LYS A 2 -10.88 2.42 -7.74
C LYS A 2 -11.70 2.99 -6.58
N ILE A 3 -12.68 3.82 -6.92
CA ILE A 3 -13.48 4.59 -5.96
C ILE A 3 -14.95 4.52 -6.34
N CYS A 4 -15.82 4.58 -5.34
CA CYS A 4 -17.27 4.66 -5.51
C CYS A 4 -17.84 5.73 -4.58
N LEU A 5 -18.82 6.47 -5.08
CA LEU A 5 -19.60 7.43 -4.31
C LEU A 5 -21.09 7.15 -4.51
N ILE A 6 -21.76 6.80 -3.44
CA ILE A 6 -23.21 6.65 -3.40
C ILE A 6 -23.80 7.83 -2.65
N ARG A 7 -24.78 8.49 -3.28
CA ARG A 7 -25.54 9.57 -2.67
C ARG A 7 -26.97 9.07 -2.44
N LYS A 8 -27.37 9.01 -1.18
CA LYS A 8 -28.73 8.59 -0.81
C LYS A 8 -29.44 9.74 -0.09
N ARG A 9 -30.60 10.13 -0.58
CA ARG A 9 -31.46 11.09 0.11
C ARG A 9 -32.37 10.33 1.08
N ILE A 10 -32.27 10.69 2.36
CA ILE A 10 -33.11 10.16 3.43
C ILE A 10 -33.79 11.35 4.10
N LYS A 11 -35.13 11.45 3.94
CA LYS A 11 -35.89 12.64 4.35
C LYS A 11 -35.27 13.89 3.69
N ASN A 12 -34.86 14.89 4.47
CA ASN A 12 -34.25 16.13 4.00
C ASN A 12 -32.72 16.14 4.04
N ARG A 13 -32.06 14.97 4.25
CA ARG A 13 -30.59 14.88 4.34
C ARG A 13 -30.05 14.00 3.23
N THR A 14 -28.95 14.43 2.62
CA THR A 14 -28.17 13.58 1.70
C THR A 14 -27.03 12.94 2.47
N ILE A 15 -26.98 11.61 2.45
CA ILE A 15 -25.90 10.82 3.02
C ILE A 15 -24.99 10.37 1.88
N HIS A 16 -23.69 10.53 2.08
CA HIS A 16 -22.65 10.05 1.18
C HIS A 16 -21.92 8.87 1.82
N TYR A 17 -21.77 7.79 1.09
CA TYR A 17 -20.97 6.63 1.48
C TYR A 17 -20.42 5.97 0.22
N GLY A 18 -19.46 5.08 0.38
CA GLY A 18 -18.83 4.43 -0.75
C GLY A 18 -17.57 3.71 -0.35
N PHE A 19 -16.61 3.64 -1.25
CA PHE A 19 -15.35 2.96 -0.95
C PHE A 19 -14.17 3.54 -1.73
N VAL A 20 -12.98 3.23 -1.20
CA VAL A 20 -11.67 3.38 -1.85
C VAL A 20 -11.00 2.00 -1.82
N SER A 21 -10.57 1.50 -2.98
CA SER A 21 -10.02 0.15 -3.12
C SER A 21 -8.65 0.16 -3.81
N THR A 22 -7.82 -0.83 -3.48
CA THR A 22 -6.58 -1.11 -4.21
C THR A 22 -6.84 -1.85 -5.51
N GLY A 23 -7.91 -2.64 -5.58
CA GLY A 23 -8.27 -3.54 -6.67
C GLY A 23 -9.39 -3.07 -7.57
N ASN A 24 -9.49 -3.67 -8.74
CA ASN A 24 -10.53 -3.41 -9.71
C ASN A 24 -11.87 -4.01 -9.28
N LEU A 25 -12.95 -3.32 -9.66
CA LEU A 25 -14.31 -3.82 -9.47
C LEU A 25 -14.69 -4.68 -10.69
N ASN A 26 -14.14 -5.86 -10.72
CA ASN A 26 -14.38 -6.83 -11.79
C ASN A 26 -14.51 -8.23 -11.17
N GLU A 27 -15.59 -8.91 -11.44
CA GLU A 27 -15.94 -10.20 -10.87
C GLU A 27 -14.83 -11.25 -11.07
N LYS A 28 -14.36 -11.41 -12.31
CA LYS A 28 -13.32 -12.40 -12.65
C LYS A 28 -11.99 -12.13 -11.95
N THR A 29 -11.59 -10.86 -11.86
CA THR A 29 -10.34 -10.50 -11.16
C THR A 29 -10.47 -10.64 -9.65
N ALA A 30 -11.65 -10.45 -9.08
CA ALA A 30 -11.90 -10.59 -7.66
C ALA A 30 -11.75 -12.04 -7.15
N GLU A 31 -11.88 -13.03 -8.02
CA GLU A 31 -11.66 -14.44 -7.68
C GLU A 31 -10.17 -14.77 -7.46
N ILE A 32 -9.27 -14.01 -8.06
CA ILE A 32 -7.83 -14.33 -8.12
C ILE A 32 -6.99 -13.27 -7.39
N TYR A 33 -7.43 -12.01 -7.34
CA TYR A 33 -6.63 -10.90 -6.84
C TYR A 33 -6.86 -10.67 -5.34
N GLY A 34 -5.76 -10.63 -4.58
CA GLY A 34 -5.75 -10.18 -3.19
C GLY A 34 -5.70 -8.66 -3.11
N ASP A 35 -6.79 -8.03 -2.68
CA ASP A 35 -6.95 -6.58 -2.60
C ASP A 35 -7.56 -6.15 -1.27
N HIS A 36 -7.43 -4.84 -0.96
CA HIS A 36 -8.07 -4.19 0.17
C HIS A 36 -9.09 -3.16 -0.29
N CYS A 37 -10.21 -3.07 0.42
CA CYS A 37 -11.27 -2.12 0.13
C CYS A 37 -11.77 -1.46 1.43
N LEU A 38 -11.59 -0.14 1.54
CA LEU A 38 -12.13 0.64 2.64
C LEU A 38 -13.55 1.08 2.32
N LEU A 39 -14.53 0.44 2.93
CA LEU A 39 -15.93 0.88 2.92
C LEU A 39 -16.10 2.00 3.97
N THR A 40 -16.64 3.15 3.59
CA THR A 40 -16.71 4.29 4.50
C THR A 40 -17.88 5.23 4.22
N ALA A 41 -18.37 5.87 5.29
CA ALA A 41 -19.27 7.02 5.24
C ALA A 41 -18.60 8.28 5.79
N ASN A 42 -17.27 8.29 5.92
CA ASN A 42 -16.54 9.47 6.38
C ASN A 42 -16.75 10.63 5.40
N ARG A 43 -17.30 11.74 5.90
CA ARG A 43 -17.71 12.89 5.09
C ARG A 43 -16.52 13.52 4.33
N ASN A 44 -15.34 13.57 4.95
CA ASN A 44 -14.16 14.19 4.36
C ASN A 44 -13.61 13.32 3.21
N ILE A 45 -13.56 11.99 3.42
CA ILE A 45 -13.15 11.05 2.37
C ILE A 45 -14.13 11.11 1.20
N MET A 46 -15.44 11.08 1.47
CA MET A 46 -16.47 11.16 0.41
C MET A 46 -16.47 12.50 -0.31
N ALA A 47 -16.17 13.61 0.38
CA ALA A 47 -15.98 14.91 -0.25
C ALA A 47 -14.79 14.90 -1.22
N ASP A 48 -13.67 14.27 -0.85
CA ASP A 48 -12.52 14.15 -1.73
C ASP A 48 -12.79 13.21 -2.91
N VAL A 49 -13.50 12.09 -2.70
CA VAL A 49 -13.97 11.22 -3.80
C VAL A 49 -14.80 12.05 -4.79
N ASN A 50 -15.69 12.90 -4.30
CA ASN A 50 -16.47 13.80 -5.17
C ASN A 50 -15.59 14.80 -5.93
N ARG A 51 -14.54 15.34 -5.29
CA ARG A 51 -13.57 16.23 -5.98
C ARG A 51 -12.85 15.51 -7.12
N ILE A 52 -12.53 14.23 -6.95
CA ILE A 52 -11.92 13.43 -8.00
C ILE A 52 -12.88 13.24 -9.17
N PHE A 53 -14.17 12.97 -8.93
CA PHE A 53 -15.17 12.91 -10.00
C PHE A 53 -15.31 14.26 -10.74
N ASN A 54 -15.33 15.38 -10.00
CA ASN A 54 -15.35 16.73 -10.63
C ASN A 54 -14.08 16.99 -11.48
N TYR A 55 -12.93 16.45 -11.08
CA TYR A 55 -11.73 16.51 -11.91
C TYR A 55 -11.89 15.67 -13.18
N LEU A 56 -12.42 14.45 -13.08
CA LEU A 56 -12.61 13.56 -14.23
C LEU A 56 -13.60 14.11 -15.26
N GLU A 57 -14.60 14.88 -14.82
CA GLU A 57 -15.54 15.57 -15.72
C GLU A 57 -14.87 16.72 -16.48
N LYS A 58 -13.88 17.40 -15.91
CA LYS A 58 -13.21 18.58 -16.49
C LYS A 58 -11.68 18.51 -16.32
N PRO A 59 -10.99 17.55 -16.94
CA PRO A 59 -9.57 17.29 -16.63
C PRO A 59 -8.65 18.44 -17.00
N LYS A 60 -8.95 19.20 -18.07
CA LYS A 60 -8.11 20.34 -18.51
C LYS A 60 -8.08 21.51 -17.51
N THR A 61 -9.16 21.72 -16.77
CA THR A 61 -9.30 22.86 -15.82
C THR A 61 -9.45 22.41 -14.38
N GLY A 62 -9.59 21.10 -14.16
CA GLY A 62 -9.98 20.50 -12.89
C GLY A 62 -8.86 20.24 -11.90
N ALA A 63 -7.58 20.48 -12.26
CA ALA A 63 -6.44 20.22 -11.36
C ALA A 63 -6.60 20.86 -9.96
N LYS A 64 -7.33 21.97 -9.85
CA LYS A 64 -7.68 22.61 -8.59
C LYS A 64 -8.45 21.68 -7.65
N PHE A 65 -9.33 20.80 -8.18
CA PHE A 65 -10.10 19.88 -7.36
C PHE A 65 -9.22 18.85 -6.66
N LEU A 66 -8.19 18.33 -7.34
CA LEU A 66 -7.24 17.40 -6.74
C LEU A 66 -6.38 18.08 -5.65
N ARG A 67 -6.03 19.36 -5.86
CA ARG A 67 -5.27 20.15 -4.86
C ARG A 67 -6.05 20.41 -3.58
N LEU A 68 -7.37 20.38 -3.65
CA LEU A 68 -8.27 20.59 -2.51
C LEU A 68 -8.54 19.29 -1.73
N CYS A 69 -8.04 18.14 -2.17
CA CYS A 69 -8.13 16.90 -1.42
C CYS A 69 -7.26 16.99 -0.15
N ASN A 70 -7.86 16.66 1.00
CA ASN A 70 -7.20 16.72 2.30
C ASN A 70 -7.03 15.35 2.95
N THR A 71 -7.87 14.37 2.57
CA THR A 71 -7.87 13.01 3.09
C THR A 71 -7.40 11.98 2.07
N LEU A 72 -7.57 12.30 0.80
CA LEU A 72 -7.07 11.48 -0.30
C LEU A 72 -5.82 12.11 -0.91
N VAL A 73 -4.79 11.29 -1.07
CA VAL A 73 -3.57 11.65 -1.81
C VAL A 73 -3.74 11.21 -3.24
N ALA A 74 -3.98 12.16 -4.17
CA ALA A 74 -4.32 11.86 -5.55
C ALA A 74 -3.20 12.19 -6.54
N SER A 75 -2.99 11.33 -7.55
CA SER A 75 -2.22 11.64 -8.76
C SER A 75 -3.14 12.19 -9.86
N PRO A 76 -2.59 12.94 -10.82
CA PRO A 76 -1.17 13.24 -11.04
C PRO A 76 -0.64 14.46 -10.26
N VAL A 77 -1.42 15.09 -9.39
CA VAL A 77 -1.09 16.45 -8.88
C VAL A 77 -0.29 16.43 -7.58
N ILE A 78 -0.68 15.57 -6.61
CA ILE A 78 -0.14 15.66 -5.24
C ILE A 78 0.60 14.40 -4.78
N MET A 79 0.34 13.24 -5.37
CA MET A 79 0.79 11.95 -4.80
C MET A 79 2.31 11.86 -4.67
N ARG A 80 3.09 12.08 -5.74
CA ARG A 80 4.56 12.01 -5.66
C ARG A 80 5.12 12.96 -4.60
N ARG A 81 4.64 14.20 -4.57
CA ARG A 81 5.08 15.20 -3.58
C ARG A 81 4.82 14.76 -2.15
N GLU A 82 3.65 14.17 -1.90
CA GLU A 82 3.28 13.70 -0.57
C GLU A 82 4.12 12.47 -0.16
N LEU A 83 4.36 11.53 -1.07
CA LEU A 83 5.25 10.40 -0.81
C LEU A 83 6.68 10.85 -0.48
N ILE A 84 7.22 11.81 -1.23
CA ILE A 84 8.53 12.42 -0.92
C ILE A 84 8.51 13.07 0.46
N ARG A 85 7.47 13.79 0.82
CA ARG A 85 7.33 14.42 2.13
C ARG A 85 7.37 13.38 3.25
N LEU A 86 6.61 12.29 3.11
CA LEU A 86 6.56 11.20 4.10
C LEU A 86 7.92 10.52 4.25
N ILE A 87 8.63 10.23 3.15
CA ILE A 87 10.00 9.68 3.21
C ILE A 87 10.97 10.65 3.86
N ASN A 88 10.90 11.94 3.55
CA ASN A 88 11.75 12.97 4.16
C ASN A 88 11.54 13.10 5.67
N GLU A 89 10.30 12.88 6.16
CA GLU A 89 10.02 12.83 7.60
C GLU A 89 10.77 11.66 8.25
N GLU A 90 10.74 10.47 7.66
CA GLU A 90 11.50 9.32 8.17
C GLU A 90 13.01 9.57 8.13
N ILE A 91 13.54 10.17 7.06
CA ILE A 91 14.96 10.58 6.96
C ILE A 91 15.32 11.54 8.10
N ARG A 92 14.48 12.53 8.36
CA ARG A 92 14.70 13.50 9.44
C ARG A 92 14.77 12.81 10.81
N TRP A 93 13.86 11.86 11.09
CA TRP A 93 13.86 11.12 12.34
C TRP A 93 15.08 10.22 12.48
N ALA A 94 15.46 9.50 11.43
CA ALA A 94 16.66 8.67 11.42
C ALA A 94 17.92 9.49 11.72
N LYS A 95 18.09 10.65 11.08
CA LYS A 95 19.23 11.55 11.32
C LYS A 95 19.30 12.10 12.74
N THR A 96 18.19 12.12 13.48
CA THR A 96 18.17 12.50 14.90
C THR A 96 18.31 11.32 15.85
N GLY A 97 18.69 10.14 15.35
CA GLY A 97 18.85 8.92 16.14
C GLY A 97 17.54 8.28 16.60
N LYS A 98 16.39 8.73 16.09
CA LYS A 98 15.09 8.15 16.41
C LYS A 98 14.75 7.00 15.49
N LYS A 99 13.90 6.09 15.98
CA LYS A 99 13.39 5.01 15.15
C LYS A 99 12.65 5.59 13.94
N ALA A 100 13.00 5.09 12.76
CA ALA A 100 12.38 5.45 11.49
C ALA A 100 12.28 4.20 10.62
N SER A 101 11.11 3.97 10.03
CA SER A 101 10.91 2.81 9.17
C SER A 101 9.83 3.04 8.12
N ILE A 102 9.99 2.36 6.99
CA ILE A 102 9.07 2.36 5.86
C ILE A 102 8.78 0.91 5.47
N ILE A 103 7.51 0.55 5.36
CA ILE A 103 7.09 -0.72 4.78
C ILE A 103 6.28 -0.42 3.52
N LEU A 104 6.68 -1.02 2.40
CA LEU A 104 5.99 -0.85 1.11
C LEU A 104 5.55 -2.22 0.57
N LYS A 105 4.27 -2.34 0.28
CA LYS A 105 3.74 -3.39 -0.58
C LYS A 105 3.22 -2.76 -1.86
N LEU A 106 3.83 -3.11 -2.99
CA LEU A 106 3.49 -2.58 -4.33
C LEU A 106 3.53 -3.71 -5.36
N ASN A 107 2.90 -3.52 -6.52
CA ASN A 107 3.18 -4.41 -7.63
C ASN A 107 4.49 -4.02 -8.32
N SER A 108 4.75 -2.71 -8.49
CA SER A 108 5.92 -2.23 -9.21
C SER A 108 6.51 -0.98 -8.58
N LEU A 109 7.84 -0.92 -8.57
CA LEU A 109 8.66 0.20 -8.12
C LEU A 109 9.64 0.56 -9.24
N SER A 110 9.37 1.62 -10.00
CA SER A 110 10.22 2.08 -11.11
C SER A 110 10.23 3.60 -11.31
N ASP A 111 9.63 4.36 -10.40
CA ASP A 111 9.75 5.82 -10.41
C ASP A 111 11.13 6.23 -9.90
N GLU A 112 11.96 6.78 -10.77
CA GLU A 112 13.34 7.13 -10.46
C GLU A 112 13.45 8.07 -9.25
N ILE A 113 12.59 9.07 -9.17
CA ILE A 113 12.62 10.07 -8.08
C ILE A 113 12.35 9.39 -6.73
N LEU A 114 11.36 8.49 -6.65
CA LEU A 114 11.04 7.78 -5.43
C LEU A 114 12.09 6.72 -5.07
N VAL A 115 12.68 6.04 -6.06
CA VAL A 115 13.82 5.12 -5.86
C VAL A 115 15.02 5.88 -5.30
N GLN A 116 15.39 7.02 -5.86
CA GLN A 116 16.45 7.91 -5.34
C GLN A 116 16.16 8.32 -3.90
N LYS A 117 14.92 8.67 -3.61
CA LYS A 117 14.51 9.07 -2.26
C LYS A 117 14.56 7.90 -1.25
N LEU A 118 14.28 6.66 -1.66
CA LEU A 118 14.48 5.47 -0.84
C LEU A 118 15.97 5.19 -0.58
N TYR A 119 16.87 5.44 -1.56
CA TYR A 119 18.31 5.38 -1.33
C TYR A 119 18.77 6.40 -0.28
N GLU A 120 18.30 7.65 -0.37
CA GLU A 120 18.60 8.67 0.65
C GLU A 120 18.12 8.21 2.05
N ALA A 121 16.96 7.58 2.13
CA ALA A 121 16.41 7.06 3.37
C ALA A 121 17.27 5.91 3.95
N ALA A 122 17.68 4.95 3.12
CA ALA A 122 18.56 3.86 3.54
C ALA A 122 19.94 4.36 4.02
N LEU A 123 20.52 5.34 3.31
CA LEU A 123 21.75 6.00 3.70
C LEU A 123 21.63 6.80 5.00
N ALA A 124 20.43 7.31 5.32
CA ALA A 124 20.16 8.01 6.57
C ALA A 124 19.85 7.08 7.75
N GLY A 125 19.71 5.77 7.54
CA GLY A 125 19.42 4.78 8.58
C GLY A 125 17.94 4.48 8.79
N VAL A 126 17.08 4.83 7.84
CA VAL A 126 15.69 4.38 7.83
C VAL A 126 15.65 2.88 7.53
N GLU A 127 14.90 2.12 8.32
CA GLU A 127 14.65 0.70 8.08
C GLU A 127 13.60 0.55 6.97
N ILE A 128 13.95 -0.13 5.87
CA ILE A 128 13.08 -0.26 4.72
C ILE A 128 12.79 -1.74 4.46
N SER A 129 11.50 -2.10 4.46
CA SER A 129 11.02 -3.43 4.10
C SER A 129 10.04 -3.33 2.93
N MET A 130 10.22 -4.17 1.92
CA MET A 130 9.42 -4.11 0.69
C MET A 130 8.90 -5.48 0.26
N ILE A 131 7.67 -5.49 -0.23
CA ILE A 131 7.03 -6.65 -0.89
C ILE A 131 6.66 -6.19 -2.30
N ILE A 132 7.45 -6.55 -3.30
CA ILE A 132 7.28 -6.11 -4.69
C ILE A 132 7.21 -7.35 -5.59
N ARG A 133 6.07 -7.60 -6.22
CA ARG A 133 5.91 -8.82 -7.03
C ARG A 133 6.24 -8.68 -8.52
N GLY A 134 6.32 -7.47 -9.03
CA GLY A 134 6.56 -7.15 -10.44
C GLY A 134 7.87 -6.41 -10.65
N ILE A 135 7.81 -5.26 -11.33
CA ILE A 135 9.00 -4.49 -11.67
C ILE A 135 9.66 -3.93 -10.40
N TYR A 136 10.94 -4.20 -10.25
CA TYR A 136 11.77 -3.75 -9.14
C TYR A 136 13.05 -3.10 -9.66
N CYS A 137 13.16 -1.77 -9.56
CA CYS A 137 14.26 -0.97 -10.09
C CYS A 137 15.12 -0.35 -8.97
N MET A 138 15.40 -1.12 -7.92
CA MET A 138 16.23 -0.66 -6.81
C MET A 138 17.25 -1.74 -6.43
N TYR A 139 18.48 -1.33 -6.13
CA TYR A 139 19.46 -2.19 -5.50
C TYR A 139 19.18 -2.25 -3.99
N SER A 140 18.92 -3.46 -3.46
CA SER A 140 18.63 -3.67 -2.03
C SER A 140 19.90 -3.73 -1.19
N GLU A 141 21.02 -4.09 -1.78
CA GLU A 141 22.29 -4.36 -1.09
C GLU A 141 23.32 -3.28 -1.44
N ASN A 142 23.68 -2.47 -0.45
CA ASN A 142 24.75 -1.48 -0.58
C ASN A 142 25.48 -1.36 0.77
N LYS A 143 26.81 -1.49 0.76
CA LYS A 143 27.67 -1.36 1.97
C LYS A 143 27.56 0.01 2.65
N LYS A 144 27.10 1.04 1.94
CA LYS A 144 26.88 2.37 2.48
C LYS A 144 25.56 2.54 3.22
N PHE A 145 24.64 1.60 3.08
CA PHE A 145 23.38 1.67 3.83
C PHE A 145 23.64 1.42 5.32
N ILE A 146 23.14 2.33 6.16
CA ILE A 146 23.24 2.19 7.63
C ILE A 146 22.43 1.00 8.10
N LYS A 147 21.26 0.76 7.49
CA LYS A 147 20.46 -0.45 7.69
C LYS A 147 20.22 -1.13 6.34
N PRO A 148 20.26 -2.46 6.30
CA PRO A 148 19.97 -3.19 5.07
C PRO A 148 18.52 -2.95 4.64
N VAL A 149 18.32 -2.83 3.33
CA VAL A 149 16.99 -2.84 2.74
C VAL A 149 16.54 -4.29 2.57
N TYR A 150 15.42 -4.64 3.16
CA TYR A 150 14.82 -5.96 3.01
C TYR A 150 13.75 -5.91 1.92
N ALA A 151 13.93 -6.67 0.86
CA ALA A 151 12.99 -6.70 -0.26
C ALA A 151 12.70 -8.13 -0.71
N VAL A 152 11.42 -8.45 -0.83
CA VAL A 152 10.94 -9.78 -1.25
C VAL A 152 9.86 -9.67 -2.31
N SER A 153 9.75 -10.71 -3.12
CA SER A 153 8.64 -10.93 -4.04
C SER A 153 7.85 -12.14 -3.60
N ILE A 154 6.52 -12.05 -3.60
CA ILE A 154 5.62 -13.17 -3.32
C ILE A 154 4.76 -13.43 -4.54
N VAL A 155 4.88 -14.63 -5.11
CA VAL A 155 4.04 -15.16 -6.18
C VAL A 155 3.51 -16.50 -5.71
N ASP A 156 2.20 -16.57 -5.50
CA ASP A 156 1.51 -17.74 -4.97
C ASP A 156 0.17 -17.94 -5.68
N GLU A 157 -0.75 -18.68 -5.11
CA GLU A 157 -2.07 -19.06 -5.64
C GLU A 157 -2.90 -17.83 -6.04
N TYR A 158 -2.95 -16.82 -5.16
CA TYR A 158 -3.64 -15.56 -5.43
C TYR A 158 -2.64 -14.48 -5.83
N LEU A 159 -3.07 -13.57 -6.70
CA LEU A 159 -2.24 -12.46 -7.13
C LEU A 159 -2.17 -11.40 -6.02
N GLU A 160 -0.98 -11.18 -5.49
CA GLU A 160 -0.68 -10.15 -4.48
C GLU A 160 -0.81 -8.74 -5.09
N HIS A 161 -2.04 -8.22 -5.20
CA HIS A 161 -2.32 -7.01 -5.96
C HIS A 161 -2.50 -5.75 -5.10
N ALA A 162 -2.75 -5.89 -3.81
CA ALA A 162 -2.91 -4.78 -2.90
C ALA A 162 -1.65 -3.89 -2.82
N ARG A 163 -1.84 -2.57 -2.69
CA ARG A 163 -0.77 -1.62 -2.38
C ARG A 163 -1.02 -1.03 -1.01
N VAL A 164 -0.04 -1.22 -0.14
CA VAL A 164 -0.08 -0.75 1.25
C VAL A 164 1.24 -0.09 1.58
N MET A 165 1.19 1.05 2.24
CA MET A 165 2.37 1.79 2.66
C MET A 165 2.26 2.11 4.15
N VAL A 166 3.35 1.90 4.89
CA VAL A 166 3.44 2.24 6.31
C VAL A 166 4.67 3.09 6.55
N PHE A 167 4.49 4.23 7.20
CA PHE A 167 5.55 5.14 7.65
C PHE A 167 5.50 5.21 9.17
N HIS A 168 6.64 5.05 9.84
CA HIS A 168 6.72 5.02 11.31
C HIS A 168 6.32 6.34 11.97
N ASN A 169 6.65 7.46 11.31
CA ASN A 169 6.23 8.81 11.71
C ASN A 169 6.38 9.06 13.22
N LYS A 170 7.56 8.80 13.77
CA LYS A 170 7.89 9.01 15.19
C LYS A 170 6.98 8.23 16.16
N GLY A 171 6.46 7.09 15.75
CA GLY A 171 5.55 6.26 16.56
C GLY A 171 4.06 6.55 16.34
N ASN A 172 3.71 7.65 15.67
CA ASN A 172 2.35 7.89 15.20
C ASN A 172 2.22 7.42 13.74
N GLU A 173 2.21 6.11 13.57
CA GLU A 173 2.31 5.47 12.27
C GLU A 173 1.21 5.90 11.30
N LYS A 174 1.62 6.11 10.06
CA LYS A 174 0.71 6.41 8.95
C LYS A 174 0.60 5.18 8.04
N VAL A 175 -0.60 4.63 7.95
CA VAL A 175 -0.91 3.46 7.14
C VAL A 175 -1.80 3.88 5.98
N PHE A 176 -1.41 3.56 4.75
CA PHE A 176 -2.18 3.89 3.56
C PHE A 176 -2.50 2.63 2.76
N ILE A 177 -3.69 2.58 2.18
CA ILE A 177 -3.98 1.72 1.04
C ILE A 177 -4.04 2.57 -0.22
N SER A 178 -3.57 2.04 -1.36
CA SER A 178 -3.46 2.80 -2.60
C SER A 178 -3.85 1.99 -3.83
N SER A 179 -4.35 2.68 -4.85
CA SER A 179 -4.51 2.12 -6.19
C SER A 179 -3.27 2.27 -7.08
N SER A 180 -2.27 3.03 -6.61
CA SER A 180 -1.06 3.41 -7.36
C SER A 180 0.11 2.48 -7.07
N ASP A 181 0.79 2.07 -8.12
CA ASP A 181 2.19 1.66 -8.04
C ASP A 181 3.11 2.88 -8.07
N TRP A 182 4.37 2.71 -7.70
CA TRP A 182 5.37 3.76 -7.77
C TRP A 182 6.05 3.73 -9.14
N MET A 183 5.30 4.17 -10.15
CA MET A 183 5.69 4.24 -11.55
C MET A 183 5.29 5.59 -12.14
N VAL A 184 6.07 6.12 -13.06
CA VAL A 184 5.78 7.39 -13.76
C VAL A 184 4.36 7.41 -14.31
N ARG A 185 3.93 6.35 -15.00
CA ARG A 185 2.57 6.27 -15.56
C ARG A 185 1.46 6.41 -14.51
N ASN A 186 1.66 5.92 -13.29
CA ASN A 186 0.68 6.02 -12.20
C ASN A 186 0.70 7.40 -11.55
N LEU A 187 1.90 7.97 -11.38
CA LEU A 187 2.09 9.21 -10.64
C LEU A 187 1.85 10.46 -11.48
N ASP A 188 2.07 10.39 -12.81
CA ASP A 188 1.99 11.56 -13.71
C ASP A 188 0.85 11.48 -14.72
N HIS A 189 0.41 10.28 -15.12
CA HIS A 189 -0.51 10.12 -16.25
C HIS A 189 -1.87 9.52 -15.89
N ARG A 190 -1.98 8.89 -14.71
CA ARG A 190 -3.22 8.26 -14.25
C ARG A 190 -3.80 8.99 -13.06
N VAL A 191 -5.11 8.91 -12.92
CA VAL A 191 -5.79 9.28 -11.68
C VAL A 191 -5.74 8.07 -10.76
N GLU A 192 -4.89 8.13 -9.76
CA GLU A 192 -4.80 7.14 -8.69
C GLU A 192 -5.02 7.83 -7.35
N VAL A 193 -5.34 7.04 -6.33
CA VAL A 193 -5.58 7.55 -4.98
C VAL A 193 -4.91 6.67 -3.94
N ALA A 194 -4.45 7.31 -2.86
CA ALA A 194 -4.15 6.67 -1.60
C ALA A 194 -5.01 7.29 -0.49
N VAL A 195 -5.46 6.46 0.44
CA VAL A 195 -6.24 6.88 1.62
C VAL A 195 -5.53 6.43 2.89
N GLU A 196 -5.38 7.33 3.84
CA GLU A 196 -4.85 7.02 5.17
C GLU A 196 -5.90 6.24 5.98
N ILE A 197 -5.50 5.13 6.58
CA ILE A 197 -6.31 4.32 7.47
C ILE A 197 -6.15 4.86 8.88
N THR A 198 -7.12 5.63 9.32
CA THR A 198 -7.11 6.29 10.64
C THR A 198 -7.71 5.45 11.77
N ASP A 199 -8.45 4.39 11.44
CA ASP A 199 -8.93 3.44 12.44
C ASP A 199 -7.77 2.54 12.90
N PRO A 200 -7.42 2.57 14.22
CA PRO A 200 -6.25 1.85 14.72
C PRO A 200 -6.40 0.33 14.62
N LYS A 201 -7.62 -0.21 14.65
CA LYS A 201 -7.87 -1.66 14.52
C LYS A 201 -7.62 -2.12 13.10
N ILE A 202 -8.11 -1.37 12.11
CA ILE A 202 -7.88 -1.64 10.69
C ILE A 202 -6.40 -1.46 10.35
N ALA A 203 -5.76 -0.39 10.83
CA ALA A 203 -4.33 -0.17 10.63
C ALA A 203 -3.48 -1.32 11.20
N GLN A 204 -3.80 -1.79 12.41
CA GLN A 204 -3.11 -2.93 13.03
C GLN A 204 -3.35 -4.24 12.27
N GLU A 205 -4.54 -4.44 11.70
CA GLU A 205 -4.83 -5.61 10.88
C GLU A 205 -4.00 -5.63 9.59
N LEU A 206 -3.94 -4.50 8.87
CA LEU A 206 -3.12 -4.36 7.68
C LEU A 206 -1.62 -4.58 7.98
N LYS A 207 -1.13 -4.04 9.08
CA LYS A 207 0.26 -4.27 9.53
C LYS A 207 0.52 -5.73 9.86
N GLY A 208 -0.43 -6.42 10.50
CA GLY A 208 -0.34 -7.86 10.77
C GLY A 208 -0.25 -8.68 9.48
N ILE A 209 -1.02 -8.32 8.46
CA ILE A 209 -0.94 -8.94 7.12
C ILE A 209 0.43 -8.73 6.50
N LEU A 210 0.96 -7.50 6.52
CA LEU A 210 2.30 -7.20 5.99
C LEU A 210 3.41 -7.94 6.73
N ASP A 211 3.32 -8.04 8.07
CA ASP A 211 4.28 -8.78 8.89
C ASP A 211 4.30 -10.28 8.53
N ILE A 212 3.13 -10.89 8.34
CA ILE A 212 3.02 -12.27 7.88
C ILE A 212 3.68 -12.44 6.50
N GLN A 213 3.46 -11.51 5.58
CA GLN A 213 4.06 -11.55 4.24
C GLN A 213 5.58 -11.37 4.27
N LEU A 214 6.09 -10.46 5.09
CA LEU A 214 7.54 -10.25 5.25
C LEU A 214 8.25 -11.46 5.88
N ARG A 215 7.53 -12.31 6.62
CA ARG A 215 8.04 -13.54 7.21
C ARG A 215 7.80 -14.79 6.36
N ASP A 216 7.19 -14.65 5.17
CA ASP A 216 6.98 -15.79 4.27
C ASP A 216 8.33 -16.43 3.92
N ASN A 217 8.46 -17.74 4.15
CA ASN A 217 9.65 -18.54 3.84
C ASN A 217 9.32 -19.77 2.99
N VAL A 218 8.15 -19.77 2.36
CA VAL A 218 7.68 -20.83 1.46
C VAL A 218 7.58 -20.33 0.02
N LYS A 219 7.01 -19.14 -0.17
CA LYS A 219 6.77 -18.54 -1.49
C LYS A 219 7.55 -17.26 -1.73
N ALA A 220 8.01 -16.58 -0.68
CA ALA A 220 8.80 -15.38 -0.83
C ALA A 220 10.17 -15.66 -1.48
N ARG A 221 10.56 -14.77 -2.38
CA ARG A 221 11.85 -14.77 -3.06
C ARG A 221 12.57 -13.48 -2.76
N LYS A 222 13.87 -13.55 -2.53
CA LYS A 222 14.70 -12.39 -2.27
C LYS A 222 14.83 -11.53 -3.53
N LEU A 223 14.65 -10.23 -3.38
CA LEU A 223 14.98 -9.24 -4.40
C LEU A 223 16.37 -8.68 -4.09
N ASP A 224 17.40 -9.45 -4.44
CA ASP A 224 18.79 -9.04 -4.36
C ASP A 224 19.21 -8.20 -5.57
N ASN A 225 20.45 -7.71 -5.58
CA ASN A 225 20.96 -6.87 -6.67
C ASN A 225 21.08 -7.60 -8.01
N ASP A 226 21.28 -8.91 -7.97
CA ASP A 226 21.43 -9.75 -9.17
C ASP A 226 20.10 -10.34 -9.64
N LEU A 227 19.02 -10.14 -8.87
CA LEU A 227 17.68 -10.69 -9.10
C LEU A 227 17.70 -12.21 -9.34
N LYS A 228 18.47 -12.94 -8.53
CA LYS A 228 18.63 -14.41 -8.63
C LYS A 228 17.34 -15.18 -8.42
N ASN A 229 16.34 -14.50 -7.85
CA ASN A 229 15.00 -15.07 -7.64
C ASN A 229 15.02 -16.29 -6.69
N GLU A 230 15.94 -16.31 -5.73
CA GLU A 230 16.08 -17.37 -4.76
C GLU A 230 14.99 -17.30 -3.68
N TYR A 231 14.45 -18.47 -3.33
CA TYR A 231 13.48 -18.56 -2.23
C TYR A 231 14.13 -18.20 -0.89
N ILE A 232 13.37 -17.48 -0.06
CA ILE A 232 13.78 -17.22 1.33
C ILE A 232 13.81 -18.56 2.09
N GLN A 233 14.97 -18.92 2.59
CA GLN A 233 15.18 -20.13 3.38
C GLN A 233 15.46 -19.74 4.82
N THR A 234 14.64 -20.22 5.75
CA THR A 234 14.85 -20.05 7.18
C THR A 234 14.71 -21.40 7.91
N LYS A 235 15.47 -21.56 8.97
CA LYS A 235 15.28 -22.69 9.89
C LYS A 235 14.04 -22.41 10.75
N GLY A 236 13.19 -23.42 10.98
CA GLY A 236 12.02 -23.31 11.85
C GLY A 236 10.68 -23.46 11.13
N LYS A 237 9.63 -22.87 11.70
CA LYS A 237 8.24 -22.98 11.17
C LYS A 237 8.17 -22.48 9.74
N LYS A 238 7.54 -23.27 8.87
CA LYS A 238 7.20 -22.84 7.50
C LYS A 238 6.00 -21.90 7.54
N ILE A 239 6.15 -20.74 6.90
CA ILE A 239 5.14 -19.69 6.81
C ILE A 239 4.85 -19.47 5.33
N ARG A 240 3.70 -19.96 4.86
CA ARG A 240 3.11 -19.59 3.58
C ARG A 240 2.12 -18.46 3.83
N SER A 241 2.45 -17.25 3.44
CA SER A 241 1.73 -16.05 3.88
C SER A 241 0.24 -16.07 3.55
N GLN A 242 -0.18 -16.55 2.38
CA GLN A 242 -1.60 -16.60 2.02
C GLN A 242 -2.42 -17.49 2.95
N VAL A 243 -1.85 -18.62 3.39
CA VAL A 243 -2.49 -19.52 4.35
C VAL A 243 -2.53 -18.91 5.75
N GLU A 244 -1.41 -18.36 6.21
CA GLU A 244 -1.33 -17.74 7.55
C GLU A 244 -2.21 -16.48 7.65
N ILE A 245 -2.34 -15.67 6.58
CA ILE A 245 -3.25 -14.51 6.53
C ILE A 245 -4.71 -14.97 6.65
N TYR A 246 -5.10 -16.04 5.94
CA TYR A 246 -6.44 -16.58 6.06
C TYR A 246 -6.76 -16.99 7.50
N GLN A 247 -5.83 -17.71 8.16
CA GLN A 247 -5.98 -18.13 9.56
C GLN A 247 -6.04 -16.92 10.51
N TYR A 248 -5.17 -15.92 10.29
CA TYR A 248 -5.15 -14.67 11.07
C TYR A 248 -6.49 -13.93 11.00
N LEU A 249 -7.07 -13.82 9.80
CA LEU A 249 -8.36 -13.14 9.61
C LEU A 249 -9.53 -13.95 10.19
N GLN A 250 -9.49 -15.28 10.08
CA GLN A 250 -10.50 -16.15 10.72
C GLN A 250 -10.51 -16.02 12.24
N GLN A 251 -9.33 -15.97 12.89
CA GLN A 251 -9.22 -15.80 14.34
C GLN A 251 -9.80 -14.47 14.81
N LYS A 252 -9.69 -13.41 14.00
CA LYS A 252 -10.25 -12.11 14.31
C LYS A 252 -11.77 -12.02 14.08
N ASN A 253 -12.30 -12.82 13.18
CA ASN A 253 -13.71 -12.84 12.80
C ASN A 253 -14.30 -14.26 12.94
N PRO A 254 -14.45 -14.81 14.15
CA PRO A 254 -14.86 -16.20 14.37
C PRO A 254 -16.28 -16.55 13.88
N GLY A 255 -17.09 -15.55 13.50
CA GLY A 255 -18.44 -15.72 12.94
C GLY A 255 -18.50 -15.78 11.41
N GLY A 256 -17.38 -15.66 10.71
CA GLY A 256 -17.32 -15.82 9.24
C GLY A 256 -17.51 -17.28 8.84
N THR A 257 -18.32 -17.53 7.83
CA THR A 257 -18.62 -18.87 7.28
C THR A 257 -17.30 -19.63 6.99
N LYS A 258 -17.13 -20.80 7.65
CA LYS A 258 -16.01 -21.73 7.39
C LYS A 258 -16.15 -22.28 5.97
N LYS A 259 -15.63 -21.60 4.95
CA LYS A 259 -15.34 -22.25 3.67
C LYS A 259 -14.05 -23.04 3.84
N GLN A 260 -14.12 -24.35 3.63
CA GLN A 260 -12.94 -25.22 3.58
C GLN A 260 -12.03 -24.75 2.45
N LEU A 261 -10.74 -24.57 2.74
CA LEU A 261 -9.72 -24.40 1.72
C LEU A 261 -9.63 -25.67 0.89
N PRO A 262 -9.48 -25.59 -0.45
CA PRO A 262 -9.15 -26.76 -1.24
C PRO A 262 -7.83 -27.35 -0.74
N SER A 263 -7.87 -28.64 -0.43
CA SER A 263 -6.69 -29.45 -0.14
C SER A 263 -5.87 -29.59 -1.42
N GLY A 264 -4.78 -28.87 -1.55
CA GLY A 264 -3.83 -28.98 -2.64
C GLY A 264 -2.44 -29.36 -2.14
#